data_c7232f8af1b228589cde61652e74316f
#
_entry.id   c7232f8af1b228589cde61652e74316f
#
_cell.length_a   1.000
_cell.length_b   1.000
_cell.length_c   1.000
_cell.angle_alpha   90.00
_cell.angle_beta   90.00
_cell.angle_gamma   90.00
#
_symmetry.space_group_name_H-M   'P 1'
#
loop_
_entity.id
_entity.type
_entity.pdbx_description
1 polymer ?
#
loop_
_entity_poly.entity_id
_entity_poly.type
_entity_poly.pdbx_seq_one_letter_code
_entity_poly.pdbx_strand_id
1 'polypeptide(L)'
;MNLTLTHHKNQKETAVITTTARMTAPEAKPRRLTSTLLWTVQILLAAYFLFGAAGGKLIGSHSMVQEFGLIGAGQWFRYLVGIAELAGAIGLLTPGLAGLAAAGLAADMAGATITNATVLHNSTYGVNVWLTAVLCAVFVLLAYGRRQQIRGLTAAIRR
;
A
#
# COMPACT_ATOMS: atom_id res chain seq x y z
N MET A 1 19.13 -66.09 11.97
CA MET A 1 19.52 -65.23 10.84
C MET A 1 18.30 -64.44 10.27
N ASN A 2 17.33 -64.05 11.11
CA ASN A 2 16.08 -63.40 10.64
C ASN A 2 15.78 -61.98 11.24
N LEU A 3 16.61 -61.49 12.16
CA LEU A 3 16.39 -60.19 12.81
C LEU A 3 16.82 -58.98 11.96
N THR A 4 17.81 -59.14 11.10
CA THR A 4 18.33 -58.07 10.24
C THR A 4 17.41 -57.72 9.07
N LEU A 5 16.66 -58.67 8.54
CA LEU A 5 15.73 -58.45 7.43
C LEU A 5 14.45 -57.70 7.86
N THR A 6 13.98 -57.94 9.10
CA THR A 6 12.79 -57.28 9.65
C THR A 6 13.07 -55.82 9.94
N HIS A 7 14.29 -55.47 10.40
CA HIS A 7 14.66 -54.09 10.69
C HIS A 7 14.77 -53.24 9.41
N HIS A 8 15.27 -53.84 8.32
CA HIS A 8 15.41 -53.14 7.02
C HIS A 8 14.06 -52.91 6.34
N LYS A 9 13.07 -53.79 6.52
CA LYS A 9 11.73 -53.65 5.99
C LYS A 9 10.97 -52.52 6.69
N ASN A 10 11.04 -52.44 8.04
CA ASN A 10 10.41 -51.35 8.81
C ASN A 10 10.99 -49.98 8.49
N GLN A 11 12.30 -49.85 8.27
CA GLN A 11 12.90 -48.57 7.88
C GLN A 11 12.44 -48.11 6.50
N LYS A 12 12.25 -49.02 5.54
CA LYS A 12 11.74 -48.65 4.21
C LYS A 12 10.27 -48.21 4.24
N GLU A 13 9.43 -48.92 5.03
CA GLU A 13 8.02 -48.56 5.21
C GLU A 13 7.87 -47.18 5.91
N THR A 14 8.66 -46.96 6.95
CA THR A 14 8.65 -45.62 7.64
C THR A 14 9.13 -44.50 6.72
N ALA A 15 10.16 -44.75 5.90
CA ALA A 15 10.63 -43.75 4.92
C ALA A 15 9.61 -43.47 3.82
N VAL A 16 8.90 -44.49 3.33
CA VAL A 16 7.85 -44.35 2.32
C VAL A 16 6.66 -43.58 2.90
N ILE A 17 6.21 -43.88 4.12
CA ILE A 17 5.10 -43.17 4.78
C ILE A 17 5.47 -41.70 5.01
N THR A 18 6.70 -41.42 5.46
CA THR A 18 7.17 -40.03 5.68
C THR A 18 7.27 -39.24 4.36
N THR A 19 7.73 -39.91 3.28
CA THR A 19 7.81 -39.28 1.94
C THR A 19 6.41 -39.02 1.37
N THR A 20 5.46 -39.96 1.52
CA THR A 20 4.09 -39.80 1.03
C THR A 20 3.33 -38.72 1.83
N ALA A 21 3.52 -38.63 3.15
CA ALA A 21 2.94 -37.59 3.99
C ALA A 21 3.47 -36.20 3.62
N ARG A 22 4.72 -36.11 3.15
CA ARG A 22 5.31 -34.84 2.69
C ARG A 22 4.76 -34.38 1.33
N MET A 23 4.32 -35.29 0.49
CA MET A 23 3.72 -35.00 -0.82
C MET A 23 2.26 -34.59 -0.76
N THR A 24 1.54 -34.93 0.33
CA THR A 24 0.11 -34.64 0.49
C THR A 24 -0.20 -33.41 1.36
N ALA A 25 0.82 -32.68 1.85
CA ALA A 25 0.59 -31.42 2.52
C ALA A 25 -0.01 -30.44 1.48
N PRO A 26 -1.24 -29.93 1.66
CA PRO A 26 -1.81 -28.96 0.73
C PRO A 26 -0.92 -27.73 0.78
N GLU A 27 -0.23 -27.43 -0.34
CA GLU A 27 0.45 -26.16 -0.51
C GLU A 27 -0.57 -25.04 -0.26
N ALA A 28 -0.43 -24.39 0.87
CA ALA A 28 -1.24 -23.26 1.24
C ALA A 28 -1.13 -22.20 0.14
N LYS A 29 -2.22 -21.95 -0.55
CA LYS A 29 -2.44 -20.99 -1.64
C LYS A 29 -3.00 -19.66 -1.12
N PRO A 30 -2.32 -18.92 -0.17
CA PRO A 30 -2.83 -17.61 0.27
C PRO A 30 -2.27 -16.44 -0.55
N ARG A 31 -1.20 -16.64 -1.34
CA ARG A 31 -0.53 -15.55 -2.05
C ARG A 31 -1.33 -14.89 -3.17
N ARG A 32 -2.23 -15.62 -3.83
CA ARG A 32 -2.99 -15.07 -4.98
C ARG A 32 -4.12 -14.14 -4.56
N LEU A 33 -4.90 -14.52 -3.55
CA LEU A 33 -6.02 -13.69 -3.04
C LEU A 33 -5.52 -12.36 -2.46
N THR A 34 -4.45 -12.40 -1.67
CA THR A 34 -3.83 -11.19 -1.09
C THR A 34 -3.31 -10.26 -2.19
N SER A 35 -2.69 -10.81 -3.24
CA SER A 35 -2.21 -10.01 -4.37
C SER A 35 -3.36 -9.35 -5.12
N THR A 36 -4.46 -10.06 -5.39
CA THR A 36 -5.63 -9.51 -6.09
C THR A 36 -6.28 -8.40 -5.28
N LEU A 37 -6.48 -8.60 -3.96
CA LEU A 37 -7.03 -7.58 -3.08
C LEU A 37 -6.17 -6.31 -3.06
N LEU A 38 -4.84 -6.46 -2.93
CA LEU A 38 -3.93 -5.32 -2.96
C LEU A 38 -4.02 -4.57 -4.30
N TRP A 39 -4.12 -5.27 -5.43
CA TRP A 39 -4.28 -4.64 -6.73
C TRP A 39 -5.61 -3.90 -6.87
N THR A 40 -6.71 -4.50 -6.42
CA THR A 40 -8.03 -3.85 -6.45
C THR A 40 -8.01 -2.55 -5.63
N VAL A 41 -7.50 -2.61 -4.40
CA VAL A 41 -7.38 -1.42 -3.54
C VAL A 41 -6.49 -0.35 -4.19
N GLN A 42 -5.34 -0.74 -4.78
CA GLN A 42 -4.45 0.19 -5.48
C GLN A 42 -5.14 0.91 -6.64
N ILE A 43 -5.89 0.17 -7.48
CA ILE A 43 -6.60 0.75 -8.63
C ILE A 43 -7.66 1.75 -8.15
N LEU A 44 -8.46 1.38 -7.14
CA LEU A 44 -9.50 2.26 -6.60
C LEU A 44 -8.91 3.53 -5.99
N LEU A 45 -7.84 3.40 -5.20
CA LEU A 45 -7.15 4.54 -4.61
C LEU A 45 -6.49 5.41 -5.68
N ALA A 46 -5.82 4.81 -6.67
CA ALA A 46 -5.22 5.55 -7.77
C ALA A 46 -6.25 6.35 -8.55
N ALA A 47 -7.41 5.76 -8.87
CA ALA A 47 -8.50 6.46 -9.54
C ALA A 47 -9.04 7.63 -8.69
N TYR A 48 -9.26 7.39 -7.38
CA TYR A 48 -9.70 8.45 -6.47
C TYR A 48 -8.71 9.63 -6.40
N PHE A 49 -7.40 9.34 -6.31
CA PHE A 49 -6.38 10.39 -6.24
C PHE A 49 -6.19 11.09 -7.59
N LEU A 50 -6.22 10.35 -8.69
CA LEU A 50 -6.03 10.90 -10.04
C LEU A 50 -7.15 11.89 -10.40
N PHE A 51 -8.41 11.48 -10.24
CA PHE A 51 -9.56 12.26 -10.69
C PHE A 51 -10.14 13.18 -9.61
N GLY A 52 -10.09 12.78 -8.34
CA GLY A 52 -10.62 13.53 -7.21
C GLY A 52 -9.59 14.48 -6.61
N ALA A 53 -8.64 13.94 -5.84
CA ALA A 53 -7.75 14.74 -5.01
C ALA A 53 -6.77 15.59 -5.83
N ALA A 54 -5.95 14.97 -6.68
CA ALA A 54 -4.98 15.68 -7.50
C ALA A 54 -5.66 16.53 -8.58
N GLY A 55 -6.68 16.00 -9.25
CA GLY A 55 -7.42 16.73 -10.28
C GLY A 55 -8.00 18.04 -9.76
N GLY A 56 -8.71 18.01 -8.64
CA GLY A 56 -9.29 19.19 -8.00
C GLY A 56 -8.25 20.26 -7.63
N LYS A 57 -7.09 19.83 -7.11
CA LYS A 57 -5.98 20.72 -6.75
C LYS A 57 -5.32 21.34 -7.99
N LEU A 58 -5.05 20.57 -9.02
CA LEU A 58 -4.36 21.05 -10.23
C LEU A 58 -5.23 21.97 -11.09
N ILE A 59 -6.53 21.64 -11.25
CA ILE A 59 -7.47 22.48 -12.00
C ILE A 59 -7.79 23.76 -11.23
N GLY A 60 -7.60 23.78 -9.89
CA GLY A 60 -7.91 24.91 -9.05
C GLY A 60 -9.40 25.06 -8.79
N SER A 61 -10.07 23.97 -8.42
CA SER A 61 -11.47 24.04 -8.01
C SER A 61 -11.67 25.05 -6.88
N HIS A 62 -12.81 25.72 -6.86
CA HIS A 62 -13.09 26.79 -5.89
C HIS A 62 -12.84 26.33 -4.44
N SER A 63 -13.28 25.15 -4.07
CA SER A 63 -13.04 24.57 -2.74
C SER A 63 -11.56 24.42 -2.40
N MET A 64 -10.75 23.90 -3.36
CA MET A 64 -9.32 23.71 -3.15
C MET A 64 -8.57 25.03 -3.03
N VAL A 65 -8.96 26.05 -3.80
CA VAL A 65 -8.36 27.39 -3.71
C VAL A 65 -8.64 28.00 -2.34
N GLN A 66 -9.86 27.88 -1.83
CA GLN A 66 -10.24 28.39 -0.51
C GLN A 66 -9.56 27.62 0.63
N GLU A 67 -9.54 26.28 0.54
CA GLU A 67 -8.88 25.41 1.52
C GLU A 67 -7.40 25.80 1.68
N PHE A 68 -6.66 25.87 0.56
CA PHE A 68 -5.24 26.24 0.60
C PHE A 68 -5.00 27.71 0.93
N GLY A 69 -5.98 28.59 0.68
CA GLY A 69 -5.99 29.96 1.19
C GLY A 69 -6.02 30.01 2.72
N LEU A 70 -6.86 29.20 3.36
CA LEU A 70 -6.95 29.09 4.82
C LEU A 70 -5.69 28.48 5.46
N ILE A 71 -5.03 27.55 4.78
CA ILE A 71 -3.75 26.98 5.23
C ILE A 71 -2.65 28.05 5.28
N GLY A 72 -2.75 29.09 4.46
CA GLY A 72 -1.82 30.21 4.47
C GLY A 72 -0.45 29.96 3.81
N ALA A 73 -0.21 28.75 3.28
CA ALA A 73 1.05 28.41 2.60
C ALA A 73 1.13 28.95 1.15
N GLY A 74 0.06 29.54 0.65
CA GLY A 74 -0.06 30.06 -0.71
C GLY A 74 -0.47 29.00 -1.75
N GLN A 75 -0.92 29.47 -2.91
CA GLN A 75 -1.46 28.59 -3.96
C GLN A 75 -0.40 27.68 -4.60
N TRP A 76 0.87 28.06 -4.55
CA TRP A 76 1.97 27.20 -5.04
C TRP A 76 2.03 25.86 -4.30
N PHE A 77 1.74 25.88 -3.00
CA PHE A 77 1.72 24.66 -2.17
C PHE A 77 0.61 23.70 -2.62
N ARG A 78 -0.55 24.22 -3.03
CA ARG A 78 -1.64 23.42 -3.62
C ARG A 78 -1.17 22.65 -4.86
N TYR A 79 -0.44 23.31 -5.76
CA TYR A 79 0.11 22.65 -6.95
C TYR A 79 1.15 21.59 -6.57
N LEU A 80 2.01 21.87 -5.61
CA LEU A 80 3.02 20.92 -5.14
C LEU A 80 2.37 19.66 -4.59
N VAL A 81 1.37 19.79 -3.72
CA VAL A 81 0.62 18.66 -3.17
C VAL A 81 -0.12 17.91 -4.28
N GLY A 82 -0.80 18.62 -5.19
CA GLY A 82 -1.50 18.02 -6.33
C GLY A 82 -0.57 17.20 -7.25
N ILE A 83 0.63 17.70 -7.52
CA ILE A 83 1.64 16.97 -8.31
C ILE A 83 2.15 15.74 -7.54
N ALA A 84 2.39 15.86 -6.23
CA ALA A 84 2.81 14.73 -5.40
C ALA A 84 1.73 13.62 -5.35
N GLU A 85 0.47 13.99 -5.20
CA GLU A 85 -0.67 13.05 -5.24
C GLU A 85 -0.81 12.38 -6.62
N LEU A 86 -0.66 13.15 -7.70
CA LEU A 86 -0.67 12.64 -9.07
C LEU A 86 0.45 11.61 -9.28
N ALA A 87 1.69 11.97 -8.89
CA ALA A 87 2.84 11.07 -8.98
C ALA A 87 2.63 9.81 -8.11
N GLY A 88 2.07 9.97 -6.92
CA GLY A 88 1.68 8.85 -6.05
C GLY A 88 0.65 7.94 -6.69
N ALA A 89 -0.41 8.49 -7.30
CA ALA A 89 -1.44 7.71 -8.00
C ALA A 89 -0.86 6.90 -9.17
N ILE A 90 0.00 7.50 -9.98
CA ILE A 90 0.70 6.81 -11.07
C ILE A 90 1.65 5.75 -10.51
N GLY A 91 2.38 6.08 -9.45
CA GLY A 91 3.30 5.15 -8.77
C GLY A 91 2.61 3.94 -8.17
N LEU A 92 1.36 4.07 -7.67
CA LEU A 92 0.56 2.94 -7.20
C LEU A 92 0.29 1.92 -8.31
N LEU A 93 0.09 2.38 -9.54
CA LEU A 93 -0.19 1.53 -10.70
C LEU A 93 1.09 0.98 -11.36
N THR A 94 2.26 1.52 -11.01
CA THR A 94 3.54 1.11 -11.58
C THR A 94 4.11 -0.10 -10.83
N PRO A 95 4.34 -1.24 -11.51
CA PRO A 95 4.96 -2.40 -10.89
C PRO A 95 6.33 -2.05 -10.27
N GLY A 96 6.55 -2.43 -9.02
CA GLY A 96 7.80 -2.14 -8.30
C GLY A 96 7.79 -0.82 -7.51
N LEU A 97 7.04 0.20 -7.92
CA LEU A 97 6.96 1.49 -7.23
C LEU A 97 5.80 1.60 -6.25
N ALA A 98 4.81 0.71 -6.31
CA ALA A 98 3.59 0.78 -5.54
C ALA A 98 3.81 0.88 -4.01
N GLY A 99 4.83 0.21 -3.49
CA GLY A 99 5.19 0.30 -2.06
C GLY A 99 5.71 1.68 -1.67
N LEU A 100 6.58 2.28 -2.48
CA LEU A 100 7.13 3.62 -2.26
C LEU A 100 6.05 4.70 -2.44
N ALA A 101 5.23 4.58 -3.49
CA ALA A 101 4.11 5.48 -3.75
C ALA A 101 3.11 5.46 -2.59
N ALA A 102 2.76 4.28 -2.09
CA ALA A 102 1.88 4.15 -0.93
C ALA A 102 2.49 4.79 0.34
N ALA A 103 3.79 4.67 0.56
CA ALA A 103 4.45 5.32 1.68
C ALA A 103 4.43 6.86 1.55
N GLY A 104 4.66 7.40 0.34
CA GLY A 104 4.56 8.83 0.06
C GLY A 104 3.15 9.37 0.26
N LEU A 105 2.13 8.69 -0.27
CA LEU A 105 0.72 9.07 -0.06
C LEU A 105 0.27 8.93 1.39
N ALA A 106 0.83 7.97 2.16
CA ALA A 106 0.59 7.87 3.60
C ALA A 106 1.11 9.11 4.34
N ALA A 107 2.31 9.58 4.01
CA ALA A 107 2.88 10.79 4.59
C ALA A 107 2.07 12.04 4.23
N ASP A 108 1.61 12.14 2.97
CA ASP A 108 0.73 13.21 2.52
C ASP A 108 -0.61 13.22 3.29
N MET A 109 -1.25 12.06 3.43
CA MET A 109 -2.50 11.91 4.19
C MET A 109 -2.31 12.17 5.69
N ALA A 110 -1.16 11.86 6.27
CA ALA A 110 -0.84 12.23 7.64
C ALA A 110 -0.77 13.76 7.80
N GLY A 111 -0.10 14.45 6.87
CA GLY A 111 -0.08 15.90 6.81
C GLY A 111 -1.47 16.51 6.65
N ALA A 112 -2.26 15.99 5.72
CA ALA A 112 -3.66 16.41 5.52
C ALA A 112 -4.52 16.20 6.78
N THR A 113 -4.34 15.07 7.49
CA THR A 113 -5.06 14.79 8.74
C THR A 113 -4.73 15.82 9.81
N ILE A 114 -3.45 16.14 9.99
CA ILE A 114 -3.01 17.17 10.94
C ILE A 114 -3.58 18.54 10.56
N THR A 115 -3.49 18.93 9.30
CA THR A 115 -4.00 20.23 8.81
C THR A 115 -5.51 20.34 9.00
N ASN A 116 -6.27 19.29 8.66
CA ASN A 116 -7.71 19.26 8.88
C ASN A 116 -8.09 19.32 10.37
N ALA A 117 -7.31 18.68 11.24
CA ALA A 117 -7.56 18.68 12.68
C ALA A 117 -7.20 20.02 13.36
N THR A 118 -6.23 20.75 12.85
CA THR A 118 -5.70 21.97 13.51
C THR A 118 -6.14 23.26 12.85
N VAL A 119 -6.01 23.35 11.52
CA VAL A 119 -6.26 24.58 10.76
C VAL A 119 -7.69 24.63 10.22
N LEU A 120 -8.19 23.51 9.70
CA LEU A 120 -9.44 23.45 8.96
C LEU A 120 -10.63 22.89 9.76
N HIS A 121 -10.45 22.56 11.03
CA HIS A 121 -11.46 21.87 11.85
C HIS A 121 -12.83 22.58 11.94
N ASN A 122 -12.85 23.89 11.79
CA ASN A 122 -14.07 24.73 11.76
C ASN A 122 -14.40 25.25 10.36
N SER A 123 -13.70 24.79 9.32
CA SER A 123 -13.89 25.26 7.96
C SER A 123 -14.87 24.37 7.18
N THR A 124 -15.74 25.01 6.38
CA THR A 124 -16.61 24.32 5.42
C THR A 124 -15.82 23.70 4.26
N TYR A 125 -14.59 24.14 4.04
CA TYR A 125 -13.73 23.70 2.94
C TYR A 125 -12.80 22.54 3.33
N GLY A 126 -12.64 22.27 4.63
CA GLY A 126 -11.79 21.17 5.10
C GLY A 126 -12.40 19.80 4.79
N VAL A 127 -11.56 18.85 4.42
CA VAL A 127 -11.95 17.46 4.28
C VAL A 127 -12.16 16.84 5.68
N ASN A 128 -13.08 15.88 5.80
CA ASN A 128 -13.32 15.21 7.06
C ASN A 128 -12.02 14.54 7.57
N VAL A 129 -11.60 14.87 8.79
CA VAL A 129 -10.39 14.35 9.45
C VAL A 129 -10.36 12.82 9.46
N TRP A 130 -11.52 12.18 9.69
CA TRP A 130 -11.61 10.72 9.70
C TRP A 130 -11.33 10.11 8.33
N LEU A 131 -11.73 10.77 7.24
CA LEU A 131 -11.46 10.30 5.89
C LEU A 131 -9.95 10.30 5.61
N THR A 132 -9.27 11.40 5.90
CA THR A 132 -7.81 11.49 5.69
C THR A 132 -7.03 10.55 6.60
N ALA A 133 -7.47 10.35 7.85
CA ALA A 133 -6.87 9.39 8.78
C ALA A 133 -7.06 7.93 8.32
N VAL A 134 -8.25 7.58 7.83
CA VAL A 134 -8.52 6.24 7.28
C VAL A 134 -7.68 6.00 6.01
N LEU A 135 -7.61 6.98 5.10
CA LEU A 135 -6.76 6.88 3.91
C LEU A 135 -5.28 6.72 4.29
N CYS A 136 -4.80 7.46 5.28
CA CYS A 136 -3.44 7.30 5.81
C CYS A 136 -3.21 5.86 6.28
N ALA A 137 -4.11 5.30 7.10
CA ALA A 137 -4.01 3.93 7.60
C ALA A 137 -4.01 2.90 6.44
N VAL A 138 -4.88 3.07 5.45
CA VAL A 138 -4.95 2.20 4.27
C VAL A 138 -3.64 2.24 3.48
N PHE A 139 -3.05 3.43 3.27
CA PHE A 139 -1.77 3.56 2.58
C PHE A 139 -0.60 2.95 3.37
N VAL A 140 -0.58 3.08 4.70
CA VAL A 140 0.40 2.41 5.55
C VAL A 140 0.29 0.89 5.42
N LEU A 141 -0.91 0.33 5.46
CA LEU A 141 -1.15 -1.10 5.27
C LEU A 141 -0.72 -1.57 3.86
N LEU A 142 -1.00 -0.76 2.83
CA LEU A 142 -0.59 -1.04 1.46
C LEU A 142 0.93 -1.03 1.31
N ALA A 143 1.62 -0.03 1.87
CA ALA A 143 3.08 0.06 1.89
C ALA A 143 3.69 -1.14 2.61
N TYR A 144 3.12 -1.54 3.75
CA TYR A 144 3.55 -2.73 4.49
C TYR A 144 3.35 -4.01 3.68
N GLY A 145 2.21 -4.18 3.01
CA GLY A 145 1.95 -5.31 2.12
C GLY A 145 2.93 -5.39 0.93
N ARG A 146 3.43 -4.24 0.48
CA ARG A 146 4.39 -4.11 -0.63
C ARG A 146 5.86 -3.86 -0.17
N ARG A 147 6.18 -4.02 1.11
CA ARG A 147 7.51 -3.72 1.69
C ARG A 147 8.69 -4.40 0.99
N GLN A 148 8.48 -5.55 0.36
CA GLN A 148 9.54 -6.23 -0.39
C GLN A 148 9.94 -5.45 -1.65
N GLN A 149 9.03 -4.72 -2.27
CA GLN A 149 9.33 -3.83 -3.41
C GLN A 149 10.23 -2.68 -2.96
N ILE A 150 9.95 -2.06 -1.81
CA ILE A 150 10.76 -1.00 -1.23
C ILE A 150 12.20 -1.50 -0.96
N ARG A 151 12.33 -2.68 -0.35
CA ARG A 151 13.65 -3.29 -0.08
C ARG A 151 14.42 -3.60 -1.36
N GLY A 152 13.75 -4.04 -2.41
CA GLY A 152 14.35 -4.27 -3.72
C GLY A 152 14.93 -3.00 -4.35
N LEU A 153 14.18 -1.89 -4.29
CA LEU A 153 14.62 -0.58 -4.78
C LEU A 153 15.83 -0.06 -4.01
N THR A 154 15.81 -0.11 -2.68
CA THR A 154 16.94 0.35 -1.85
C THR A 154 18.19 -0.49 -2.06
N ALA A 155 18.07 -1.78 -2.32
CA ALA A 155 19.20 -2.64 -2.65
C ALA A 155 19.79 -2.34 -4.03
N ALA A 156 18.96 -1.93 -5.01
CA ALA A 156 19.42 -1.56 -6.35
C ALA A 156 20.17 -0.22 -6.37
N ILE A 157 19.79 0.75 -5.53
CA ILE A 157 20.44 2.07 -5.43
C ILE A 157 21.83 1.98 -4.76
N ARG A 158 22.05 0.95 -3.92
CA ARG A 158 23.32 0.76 -3.18
C ARG A 158 24.40 0.02 -3.97
N ARG A 159 24.12 -0.39 -5.20
CA ARG A 159 25.08 -1.05 -6.12
C ARG A 159 25.65 -0.06 -7.12
#